data_65bc9a90fd74979e78c60cc16797055c
#
_entry.id   65bc9a90fd74979e78c60cc16797055c
#
_cell.length_a   1.000
_cell.length_b   1.000
_cell.length_c   1.000
_cell.angle_alpha   90.00
_cell.angle_beta   90.00
_cell.angle_gamma   90.00
#
_symmetry.space_group_name_H-M   'P 1'
#
loop_
_entity.id
_entity.type
_entity.pdbx_description
1 polymer ?
#
loop_
_entity_poly.entity_id
_entity_poly.type
_entity_poly.pdbx_seq_one_letter_code
_entity_poly.pdbx_strand_id
1 'polypeptide(L)'
;MNENNLKYFKKDYKEGFITKLKNNKFIPGINLETIYQISSMRNEPKWMLNFRLKGYYSWIKKKEPHWLNGYYKKLNYQKYIYYSAPLYQSKKNNNIKNKYFTDEVKETFNKLHIPTKDNNLIAIDAIFDSVSVITTNKNKLLKKGIIFCSLNDAIQNYPDLVKKYLGSVVPANDNFFASLNAAVASDGTFIYIPKNIHCPIELSTYFRINEKNIGQFERTILIAEENSYVNYIEGCSAPIRKNSQLHAAVVEVFIHKNAQVNYSTVQNWFPGGGKINQEGGILNFVTKRAICKGKNSKMSWAQSETGSAITWKYPSVILKGDNSIGEFFSISLTNGYQQADTGTKMIHIGKNTKSTIISKSISTENSKNTYRGLVYIDKSSYYSRNFTQCDSILIGTKCSTHTYPILNIRNNTSQVEHEATTSKIEEEQIFFCLQRGLDIENAISLIINGFCKEIFNKFPLEFAVEAQKLLSINLENSIG
;
A
#
# COMPACT_ATOMS: atom_id res chain seq x y z
N MET A 1 -1.58 28.55 5.77
CA MET A 1 -2.85 27.82 5.86
C MET A 1 -3.85 28.69 6.58
N ASN A 2 -4.98 29.01 5.95
CA ASN A 2 -6.08 29.69 6.68
C ASN A 2 -6.64 28.68 7.70
N GLU A 3 -6.85 29.13 8.93
CA GLU A 3 -7.40 28.29 10.02
C GLU A 3 -8.76 27.68 9.67
N ASN A 4 -9.50 28.30 8.75
CA ASN A 4 -10.77 27.79 8.24
C ASN A 4 -10.62 26.49 7.42
N ASN A 5 -9.60 26.34 6.58
CA ASN A 5 -9.37 25.11 5.82
C ASN A 5 -8.95 23.95 6.74
N LEU A 6 -8.20 24.24 7.81
CA LEU A 6 -7.88 23.23 8.85
C LEU A 6 -9.12 22.81 9.66
N LYS A 7 -10.13 23.68 9.83
CA LYS A 7 -11.39 23.33 10.48
C LYS A 7 -12.26 22.39 9.65
N TYR A 8 -12.32 22.58 8.33
CA TYR A 8 -13.06 21.68 7.43
C TYR A 8 -12.47 20.27 7.45
N PHE A 9 -11.16 20.12 7.23
CA PHE A 9 -10.50 18.81 7.30
C PHE A 9 -10.62 18.14 8.66
N LYS A 10 -10.72 18.88 9.77
CA LYS A 10 -10.92 18.33 11.11
C LYS A 10 -12.28 17.67 11.31
N LYS A 11 -13.31 18.05 10.58
CA LYS A 11 -14.66 17.54 10.76
C LYS A 11 -14.85 16.19 10.06
N ASP A 12 -14.17 15.95 8.94
CA ASP A 12 -14.46 14.83 8.04
C ASP A 12 -13.35 13.75 8.02
N TYR A 13 -12.08 14.13 8.32
CA TYR A 13 -10.98 13.17 8.42
C TYR A 13 -10.82 12.67 9.86
N LYS A 14 -11.58 11.62 10.21
CA LYS A 14 -11.64 11.06 11.58
C LYS A 14 -10.30 10.52 12.09
N GLU A 15 -9.45 10.02 11.19
CA GLU A 15 -8.12 9.50 11.47
C GLU A 15 -7.08 10.60 11.70
N GLY A 16 -7.46 11.88 11.51
CA GLY A 16 -6.59 13.04 11.60
C GLY A 16 -6.06 13.41 12.99
N PHE A 17 -6.48 12.70 14.05
CA PHE A 17 -6.04 12.97 15.42
C PHE A 17 -4.58 12.56 15.66
N ILE A 18 -3.94 13.22 16.63
CA ILE A 18 -2.55 12.97 17.03
C ILE A 18 -2.55 12.23 18.37
N THR A 19 -1.84 11.11 18.45
CA THR A 19 -1.58 10.42 19.70
C THR A 19 -0.40 11.08 20.41
N LYS A 20 -0.62 11.59 21.63
CA LYS A 20 0.43 12.21 22.43
C LYS A 20 1.22 11.13 23.15
N LEU A 21 2.41 10.82 22.66
CA LEU A 21 3.32 9.81 23.22
C LEU A 21 4.72 10.39 23.42
N LYS A 22 5.43 9.88 24.41
CA LYS A 22 6.89 10.04 24.50
C LYS A 22 7.52 8.95 23.63
N ASN A 23 8.27 9.35 22.63
CA ASN A 23 8.91 8.44 21.70
C ASN A 23 10.44 8.48 21.86
N ASN A 24 11.07 7.32 21.71
CA ASN A 24 12.49 7.23 21.42
C ASN A 24 12.66 7.42 19.91
N LYS A 25 13.32 8.47 19.49
CA LYS A 25 13.50 8.83 18.09
C LYS A 25 14.93 9.24 17.79
N PHE A 26 15.35 8.93 16.57
CA PHE A 26 16.66 9.35 16.07
C PHE A 26 16.67 10.83 15.70
N ILE A 27 17.86 11.40 15.61
CA ILE A 27 18.08 12.72 15.03
C ILE A 27 17.72 12.65 13.53
N PRO A 28 17.09 13.70 12.96
CA PRO A 28 16.81 13.75 11.53
C PRO A 28 18.06 13.56 10.69
N GLY A 29 17.93 12.84 9.58
CA GLY A 29 19.00 12.60 8.62
C GLY A 29 19.32 11.13 8.41
N ILE A 30 19.86 10.82 7.23
CA ILE A 30 20.29 9.49 6.86
C ILE A 30 21.77 9.49 6.50
N ASN A 31 22.53 8.67 7.21
CA ASN A 31 23.95 8.42 7.00
C ASN A 31 24.28 6.98 7.42
N LEU A 32 25.53 6.58 7.34
CA LEU A 32 25.97 5.24 7.75
C LEU A 32 25.71 4.97 9.24
N GLU A 33 25.88 5.96 10.10
CA GLU A 33 25.62 5.83 11.53
C GLU A 33 24.14 5.51 11.79
N THR A 34 23.22 6.19 11.10
CA THR A 34 21.78 5.89 11.17
C THR A 34 21.50 4.41 10.84
N ILE A 35 22.17 3.85 9.82
CA ILE A 35 22.00 2.45 9.42
C ILE A 35 22.51 1.50 10.52
N TYR A 36 23.69 1.76 11.07
CA TYR A 36 24.24 0.97 12.17
C TYR A 36 23.38 1.05 13.43
N GLN A 37 22.86 2.23 13.77
CA GLN A 37 21.98 2.43 14.91
C GLN A 37 20.67 1.65 14.79
N ILE A 38 20.01 1.67 13.60
CA ILE A 38 18.80 0.88 13.35
C ILE A 38 19.10 -0.61 13.56
N SER A 39 20.18 -1.12 12.97
CA SER A 39 20.56 -2.52 13.05
C SER A 39 20.89 -2.95 14.49
N SER A 40 21.63 -2.13 15.22
CA SER A 40 21.99 -2.38 16.63
C SER A 40 20.77 -2.39 17.54
N MET A 41 19.87 -1.39 17.44
CA MET A 41 18.65 -1.34 18.25
C MET A 41 17.72 -2.55 18.07
N ARG A 42 17.78 -3.18 16.90
CA ARG A 42 16.97 -4.35 16.54
C ARG A 42 17.70 -5.67 16.78
N ASN A 43 18.96 -5.63 17.27
CA ASN A 43 19.81 -6.80 17.43
C ASN A 43 19.87 -7.65 16.16
N GLU A 44 20.01 -7.00 15.00
CA GLU A 44 19.96 -7.69 13.70
C GLU A 44 21.20 -8.53 13.44
N PRO A 45 21.06 -9.70 12.82
CA PRO A 45 22.20 -10.51 12.41
C PRO A 45 23.00 -9.81 11.28
N LYS A 46 24.28 -10.11 11.17
CA LYS A 46 25.22 -9.50 10.22
C LYS A 46 24.73 -9.51 8.76
N TRP A 47 24.01 -10.56 8.34
CA TRP A 47 23.47 -10.65 6.98
C TRP A 47 22.38 -9.58 6.72
N MET A 48 21.59 -9.21 7.74
CA MET A 48 20.58 -8.14 7.63
C MET A 48 21.25 -6.77 7.56
N LEU A 49 22.26 -6.51 8.37
CA LEU A 49 23.08 -5.30 8.26
C LEU A 49 23.70 -5.16 6.87
N ASN A 50 24.25 -6.26 6.32
CA ASN A 50 24.80 -6.25 4.95
C ASN A 50 23.74 -5.92 3.88
N PHE A 51 22.50 -6.41 4.07
CA PHE A 51 21.38 -6.05 3.19
C PHE A 51 21.08 -4.55 3.26
N ARG A 52 21.06 -3.96 4.47
CA ARG A 52 20.88 -2.52 4.67
C ARG A 52 21.98 -1.69 4.02
N LEU A 53 23.23 -2.05 4.24
CA LEU A 53 24.37 -1.36 3.64
C LEU A 53 24.36 -1.41 2.11
N LYS A 54 23.98 -2.58 1.53
CA LYS A 54 23.78 -2.69 0.09
C LYS A 54 22.69 -1.74 -0.42
N GLY A 55 21.58 -1.62 0.31
CA GLY A 55 20.50 -0.67 0.03
C GLY A 55 21.01 0.79 0.08
N TYR A 56 21.69 1.15 1.15
CA TYR A 56 22.24 2.50 1.34
C TYR A 56 23.21 2.90 0.22
N TYR A 57 24.23 2.08 -0.05
CA TYR A 57 25.20 2.36 -1.12
C TYR A 57 24.58 2.38 -2.53
N SER A 58 23.51 1.63 -2.74
CA SER A 58 22.75 1.71 -3.98
C SER A 58 21.94 3.01 -4.06
N TRP A 59 21.30 3.41 -2.95
CA TRP A 59 20.48 4.62 -2.90
C TRP A 59 21.28 5.89 -3.17
N ILE A 60 22.43 6.07 -2.54
CA ILE A 60 23.28 7.27 -2.76
C ILE A 60 23.80 7.40 -4.18
N LYS A 61 23.91 6.29 -4.94
CA LYS A 61 24.34 6.27 -6.33
C LYS A 61 23.20 6.55 -7.32
N LYS A 62 21.94 6.40 -6.90
CA LYS A 62 20.78 6.58 -7.75
C LYS A 62 20.33 8.03 -7.78
N LYS A 63 19.83 8.47 -8.92
CA LYS A 63 19.10 9.73 -9.02
C LYS A 63 17.66 9.53 -8.62
N GLU A 64 17.12 10.51 -7.90
CA GLU A 64 15.69 10.55 -7.57
C GLU A 64 14.86 10.61 -8.87
N PRO A 65 13.76 9.85 -8.99
CA PRO A 65 12.91 9.88 -10.17
C PRO A 65 12.35 11.28 -10.44
N HIS A 66 12.25 11.66 -11.74
CA HIS A 66 11.78 12.99 -12.17
C HIS A 66 10.77 12.92 -13.34
N TRP A 67 10.27 11.73 -13.63
CA TRP A 67 9.37 11.46 -14.77
C TRP A 67 7.88 11.65 -14.45
N LEU A 68 7.54 12.10 -13.25
CA LEU A 68 6.16 12.36 -12.84
C LEU A 68 5.52 13.41 -13.76
N ASN A 69 4.29 13.13 -14.23
CA ASN A 69 3.49 14.10 -14.95
C ASN A 69 2.77 15.05 -13.98
N GLY A 70 3.50 15.95 -13.38
CA GLY A 70 2.97 16.85 -12.37
C GLY A 70 4.06 17.66 -11.67
N TYR A 71 3.69 18.31 -10.57
CA TYR A 71 4.62 19.06 -9.76
C TYR A 71 5.21 18.17 -8.67
N TYR A 72 6.51 17.96 -8.71
CA TYR A 72 7.28 17.25 -7.69
C TYR A 72 8.48 18.09 -7.27
N LYS A 73 8.48 18.52 -6.00
CA LYS A 73 9.63 19.19 -5.40
C LYS A 73 10.60 18.15 -4.87
N LYS A 74 11.85 18.21 -5.31
CA LYS A 74 12.93 17.35 -4.81
C LYS A 74 12.97 17.33 -3.28
N LEU A 75 12.99 16.14 -2.70
CA LEU A 75 12.93 15.97 -1.26
C LEU A 75 14.29 16.23 -0.60
N ASN A 76 14.25 16.79 0.59
CA ASN A 76 15.41 16.85 1.46
C ASN A 76 15.36 15.71 2.47
N TYR A 77 16.01 14.60 2.14
CA TYR A 77 16.03 13.38 2.96
C TYR A 77 16.68 13.59 4.32
N GLN A 78 17.49 14.64 4.51
CA GLN A 78 18.12 14.95 5.79
C GLN A 78 17.16 15.59 6.80
N LYS A 79 15.94 15.94 6.41
CA LYS A 79 14.90 16.49 7.30
C LYS A 79 14.01 15.43 7.94
N TYR A 80 14.08 14.17 7.48
CA TYR A 80 13.22 13.09 7.99
C TYR A 80 13.89 12.32 9.11
N ILE A 81 13.05 11.84 10.04
CA ILE A 81 13.43 10.91 11.11
C ILE A 81 13.23 9.49 10.59
N TYR A 82 14.25 8.65 10.68
CA TYR A 82 14.24 7.30 10.12
C TYR A 82 13.90 6.19 11.11
N TYR A 83 13.74 6.55 12.38
CA TYR A 83 13.27 5.63 13.40
C TYR A 83 12.56 6.38 14.53
N SER A 84 11.39 5.92 14.91
CA SER A 84 10.62 6.38 16.07
C SER A 84 9.83 5.21 16.65
N ALA A 85 9.89 5.03 17.97
CA ALA A 85 9.12 4.02 18.67
C ALA A 85 8.61 4.58 20.00
N PRO A 86 7.43 4.16 20.49
CA PRO A 86 6.95 4.53 21.83
C PRO A 86 7.97 4.16 22.89
N LEU A 87 8.18 5.04 23.89
CA LEU A 87 9.05 4.73 25.00
C LEU A 87 8.46 3.59 25.83
N TYR A 88 9.30 2.60 26.10
CA TYR A 88 8.95 1.49 26.97
C TYR A 88 8.73 2.01 28.41
N GLN A 89 7.53 1.85 28.94
CA GLN A 89 7.26 2.06 30.36
C GLN A 89 7.35 0.70 31.06
N SER A 90 8.36 0.52 31.92
CA SER A 90 8.47 -0.67 32.75
C SER A 90 7.39 -0.62 33.86
N LYS A 91 6.13 -0.95 33.52
CA LYS A 91 5.16 -1.33 34.55
C LYS A 91 5.52 -2.74 35.02
N LYS A 92 5.55 -2.95 36.32
CA LYS A 92 5.94 -4.16 37.08
C LYS A 92 5.22 -5.48 36.75
N ASN A 93 4.67 -5.64 35.58
CA ASN A 93 4.02 -6.89 35.15
C ASN A 93 4.89 -7.61 34.11
N ASN A 94 5.41 -8.76 34.53
CA ASN A 94 6.36 -9.65 33.84
C ASN A 94 5.88 -10.28 32.53
N ASN A 95 4.90 -9.74 31.82
CA ASN A 95 4.50 -10.19 30.49
C ASN A 95 5.19 -9.36 29.41
N ILE A 96 6.38 -9.78 29.01
CA ILE A 96 7.27 -9.18 28.01
C ILE A 96 6.63 -9.10 26.59
N LYS A 97 5.42 -9.61 26.38
CA LYS A 97 4.83 -9.82 25.04
C LYS A 97 4.45 -8.54 24.28
N ASN A 98 4.26 -7.39 24.94
CA ASN A 98 3.80 -6.17 24.27
C ASN A 98 4.55 -4.92 24.75
N LYS A 99 5.86 -4.91 24.54
CA LYS A 99 6.78 -3.86 25.00
C LYS A 99 6.38 -2.43 24.61
N TYR A 100 5.77 -2.26 23.43
CA TYR A 100 5.40 -0.97 22.86
C TYR A 100 3.88 -0.67 22.93
N PHE A 101 3.06 -1.59 23.46
CA PHE A 101 1.61 -1.44 23.53
C PHE A 101 1.19 -0.72 24.81
N THR A 102 1.30 0.61 24.80
CA THR A 102 0.89 1.49 25.90
C THR A 102 -0.63 1.74 25.88
N ASP A 103 -1.17 2.30 26.99
CA ASP A 103 -2.60 2.62 27.07
C ASP A 103 -3.01 3.65 25.99
N GLU A 104 -2.15 4.62 25.68
CA GLU A 104 -2.40 5.62 24.63
C GLU A 104 -2.39 5.00 23.22
N VAL A 105 -1.49 4.05 22.96
CA VAL A 105 -1.46 3.29 21.71
C VAL A 105 -2.74 2.46 21.58
N LYS A 106 -3.15 1.78 22.64
CA LYS A 106 -4.40 1.02 22.68
C LYS A 106 -5.62 1.90 22.42
N GLU A 107 -5.69 3.07 23.06
CA GLU A 107 -6.77 4.04 22.82
C GLU A 107 -6.78 4.51 21.36
N THR A 108 -5.61 4.70 20.75
CA THR A 108 -5.48 5.07 19.34
C THR A 108 -6.12 4.02 18.43
N PHE A 109 -5.78 2.75 18.61
CA PHE A 109 -6.36 1.67 17.79
C PHE A 109 -7.84 1.46 18.07
N ASN A 110 -8.31 1.68 19.31
CA ASN A 110 -9.74 1.66 19.62
C ASN A 110 -10.50 2.79 18.88
N LYS A 111 -9.95 4.00 18.81
CA LYS A 111 -10.53 5.13 18.04
C LYS A 111 -10.55 4.86 16.53
N LEU A 112 -9.60 4.08 16.04
CA LEU A 112 -9.53 3.64 14.65
C LEU A 112 -10.38 2.39 14.37
N HIS A 113 -11.09 1.87 15.37
CA HIS A 113 -11.88 0.63 15.30
C HIS A 113 -11.07 -0.61 14.91
N ILE A 114 -9.75 -0.59 15.19
CA ILE A 114 -8.86 -1.72 14.91
C ILE A 114 -8.88 -2.71 16.09
N PRO A 115 -9.26 -3.98 15.87
CA PRO A 115 -9.29 -4.98 16.93
C PRO A 115 -7.89 -5.26 17.49
N THR A 116 -7.73 -5.09 18.80
CA THR A 116 -6.47 -5.35 19.50
C THR A 116 -6.50 -6.62 20.36
N LYS A 117 -7.56 -7.41 20.23
CA LYS A 117 -7.73 -8.70 20.90
C LYS A 117 -7.96 -9.81 19.90
N ASP A 118 -7.61 -11.03 20.29
CA ASP A 118 -7.90 -12.22 19.49
C ASP A 118 -9.40 -12.35 19.21
N ASN A 119 -9.74 -12.57 17.94
CA ASN A 119 -11.10 -12.87 17.49
C ASN A 119 -11.08 -14.02 16.48
N ASN A 120 -12.24 -14.43 15.97
CA ASN A 120 -12.33 -15.56 15.04
C ASN A 120 -12.47 -15.13 13.57
N LEU A 121 -12.50 -13.83 13.29
CA LEU A 121 -12.72 -13.30 11.93
C LEU A 121 -11.41 -12.85 11.29
N ILE A 122 -10.56 -12.12 12.04
CA ILE A 122 -9.37 -11.48 11.50
C ILE A 122 -8.20 -11.56 12.49
N ALA A 123 -6.99 -11.75 11.97
CA ALA A 123 -5.74 -11.55 12.70
C ALA A 123 -5.09 -10.25 12.25
N ILE A 124 -4.67 -9.43 13.21
CA ILE A 124 -4.12 -8.09 12.93
C ILE A 124 -2.71 -7.97 13.48
N ASP A 125 -1.81 -7.42 12.65
CA ASP A 125 -0.52 -6.88 13.05
C ASP A 125 -0.60 -5.35 13.00
N ALA A 126 -0.62 -4.70 14.17
CA ALA A 126 -0.74 -3.26 14.26
C ALA A 126 0.65 -2.63 14.42
N ILE A 127 1.00 -1.78 13.46
CA ILE A 127 2.30 -1.09 13.40
C ILE A 127 2.09 0.40 13.69
N PHE A 128 2.85 0.92 14.66
CA PHE A 128 2.83 2.31 15.06
C PHE A 128 4.21 2.94 14.84
N ASP A 129 4.28 3.93 13.97
CA ASP A 129 5.55 4.50 13.48
C ASP A 129 6.49 3.39 12.97
N SER A 130 7.58 3.12 13.68
CA SER A 130 8.63 2.19 13.23
C SER A 130 8.57 0.79 13.85
N VAL A 131 7.52 0.45 14.62
CA VAL A 131 7.49 -0.83 15.36
C VAL A 131 6.11 -1.48 15.35
N SER A 132 6.07 -2.81 15.24
CA SER A 132 4.86 -3.58 15.54
C SER A 132 4.60 -3.53 17.04
N VAL A 133 3.38 -3.14 17.41
CA VAL A 133 2.96 -2.96 18.80
C VAL A 133 2.11 -4.11 19.31
N ILE A 134 1.38 -4.79 18.42
CA ILE A 134 0.59 -5.98 18.75
C ILE A 134 0.34 -6.84 17.51
N THR A 135 0.44 -8.16 17.67
CA THR A 135 -0.02 -9.14 16.67
C THR A 135 -1.02 -10.08 17.33
N THR A 136 -2.27 -10.07 16.85
CA THR A 136 -3.35 -10.92 17.38
C THR A 136 -3.36 -12.31 16.74
N ASN A 137 -4.01 -13.28 17.37
CA ASN A 137 -4.16 -14.66 16.89
C ASN A 137 -2.86 -15.44 16.58
N LYS A 138 -1.69 -14.90 16.92
CA LYS A 138 -0.37 -15.48 16.60
C LYS A 138 -0.28 -16.97 16.99
N ASN A 139 -0.67 -17.32 18.20
CA ASN A 139 -0.59 -18.71 18.71
C ASN A 139 -1.61 -19.63 18.03
N LYS A 140 -2.81 -19.15 17.69
CA LYS A 140 -3.84 -19.93 16.99
C LYS A 140 -3.39 -20.28 15.57
N LEU A 141 -2.79 -19.33 14.87
CA LEU A 141 -2.24 -19.50 13.53
C LEU A 141 -1.04 -20.44 13.55
N LEU A 142 -0.13 -20.27 14.52
CA LEU A 142 1.07 -21.08 14.65
C LEU A 142 0.76 -22.58 14.88
N LYS A 143 -0.32 -22.90 15.59
CA LYS A 143 -0.81 -24.30 15.74
C LYS A 143 -1.15 -24.98 14.41
N LYS A 144 -1.46 -24.20 13.36
CA LYS A 144 -1.67 -24.65 11.98
C LYS A 144 -0.41 -24.53 11.11
N GLY A 145 0.73 -24.18 11.70
CA GLY A 145 1.97 -23.92 11.00
C GLY A 145 2.03 -22.59 10.26
N ILE A 146 1.00 -21.74 10.38
CA ILE A 146 0.98 -20.40 9.78
C ILE A 146 1.81 -19.47 10.64
N ILE A 147 2.80 -18.80 10.03
CA ILE A 147 3.58 -17.75 10.68
C ILE A 147 2.97 -16.40 10.28
N PHE A 148 2.53 -15.63 11.28
CA PHE A 148 2.06 -14.27 11.12
C PHE A 148 2.63 -13.42 12.25
N CYS A 149 3.58 -12.56 11.93
CA CYS A 149 4.31 -11.77 12.92
C CYS A 149 4.99 -10.56 12.27
N SER A 150 5.55 -9.67 13.08
CA SER A 150 6.39 -8.58 12.58
C SER A 150 7.62 -9.14 11.84
N LEU A 151 8.13 -8.37 10.88
CA LEU A 151 9.36 -8.76 10.16
C LEU A 151 10.55 -8.87 11.13
N ASN A 152 10.60 -8.01 12.14
CA ASN A 152 11.66 -8.07 13.15
C ASN A 152 11.62 -9.37 13.96
N ASP A 153 10.42 -9.81 14.40
CA ASP A 153 10.24 -11.10 15.05
C ASP A 153 10.66 -12.26 14.13
N ALA A 154 10.34 -12.15 12.83
CA ALA A 154 10.70 -13.17 11.85
C ALA A 154 12.22 -13.27 11.63
N ILE A 155 12.93 -12.14 11.58
CA ILE A 155 14.40 -12.10 11.47
C ILE A 155 15.05 -12.80 12.66
N GLN A 156 14.49 -12.68 13.87
CA GLN A 156 15.04 -13.31 15.08
C GLN A 156 14.68 -14.79 15.19
N ASN A 157 13.43 -15.18 14.88
CA ASN A 157 12.93 -16.52 15.15
C ASN A 157 12.97 -17.44 13.92
N TYR A 158 13.02 -16.91 12.70
CA TYR A 158 13.01 -17.67 11.44
C TYR A 158 14.05 -17.13 10.44
N PRO A 159 15.32 -16.93 10.85
CA PRO A 159 16.34 -16.22 10.05
C PRO A 159 16.60 -16.86 8.69
N ASP A 160 16.63 -18.18 8.60
CA ASP A 160 16.89 -18.88 7.33
C ASP A 160 15.77 -18.69 6.33
N LEU A 161 14.52 -18.69 6.80
CA LEU A 161 13.35 -18.45 5.97
C LEU A 161 13.34 -17.02 5.45
N VAL A 162 13.55 -16.02 6.34
CA VAL A 162 13.63 -14.61 5.93
C VAL A 162 14.78 -14.40 4.95
N LYS A 163 15.97 -14.91 5.23
CA LYS A 163 17.16 -14.76 4.37
C LYS A 163 16.96 -15.34 2.97
N LYS A 164 16.17 -16.41 2.84
CA LYS A 164 15.84 -17.05 1.56
C LYS A 164 14.99 -16.15 0.66
N TYR A 165 14.07 -15.39 1.25
CA TYR A 165 13.05 -14.65 0.49
C TYR A 165 13.32 -13.14 0.44
N LEU A 166 13.85 -12.53 1.49
CA LEU A 166 14.11 -11.09 1.56
C LEU A 166 14.97 -10.61 0.40
N GLY A 167 14.44 -9.65 -0.36
CA GLY A 167 15.16 -9.04 -1.48
C GLY A 167 15.31 -9.92 -2.70
N SER A 168 14.62 -11.07 -2.78
CA SER A 168 14.74 -11.98 -3.93
C SER A 168 13.81 -11.60 -5.08
N VAL A 169 12.75 -10.84 -4.83
CA VAL A 169 11.83 -10.29 -5.85
C VAL A 169 11.97 -8.77 -5.97
N VAL A 170 12.20 -8.07 -4.85
CA VAL A 170 12.56 -6.64 -4.84
C VAL A 170 13.94 -6.50 -4.19
N PRO A 171 15.03 -6.63 -4.94
CA PRO A 171 16.38 -6.57 -4.41
C PRO A 171 16.72 -5.20 -3.81
N ALA A 172 17.69 -5.15 -2.90
CA ALA A 172 18.11 -3.93 -2.21
C ALA A 172 18.56 -2.79 -3.15
N ASN A 173 18.85 -3.11 -4.40
CA ASN A 173 19.26 -2.17 -5.45
C ASN A 173 18.23 -2.01 -6.57
N ASP A 174 16.96 -2.32 -6.36
CA ASP A 174 15.90 -2.27 -7.39
C ASP A 174 15.72 -0.83 -7.92
N ASN A 175 14.94 -0.02 -7.25
CA ASN A 175 14.71 1.38 -7.60
C ASN A 175 15.14 2.31 -6.46
N PHE A 176 15.02 3.62 -6.66
CA PHE A 176 15.45 4.63 -5.70
C PHE A 176 14.79 4.45 -4.32
N PHE A 177 13.45 4.35 -4.26
CA PHE A 177 12.72 4.22 -3.00
C PHE A 177 12.81 2.81 -2.39
N ALA A 178 12.92 1.76 -3.21
CA ALA A 178 13.19 0.42 -2.71
C ALA A 178 14.59 0.28 -2.11
N SER A 179 15.59 0.99 -2.67
CA SER A 179 16.94 1.06 -2.11
C SER A 179 16.96 1.83 -0.79
N LEU A 180 16.23 2.94 -0.70
CA LEU A 180 16.05 3.68 0.55
C LEU A 180 15.35 2.78 1.60
N ASN A 181 14.25 2.11 1.21
CA ASN A 181 13.56 1.17 2.10
C ASN A 181 14.51 0.06 2.58
N ALA A 182 15.28 -0.57 1.70
CA ALA A 182 16.23 -1.61 2.09
C ALA A 182 17.23 -1.13 3.15
N ALA A 183 17.67 0.14 3.07
CA ALA A 183 18.59 0.74 4.02
C ALA A 183 17.96 0.97 5.39
N VAL A 184 16.73 1.49 5.44
CA VAL A 184 16.11 2.02 6.67
C VAL A 184 14.80 1.34 7.08
N ALA A 185 14.38 0.25 6.41
CA ALA A 185 13.16 -0.46 6.77
C ALA A 185 13.15 -0.77 8.27
N SER A 186 12.14 -0.23 8.95
CA SER A 186 12.06 -0.33 10.41
C SER A 186 11.29 -1.56 10.86
N ASP A 187 10.16 -1.84 10.24
CA ASP A 187 9.38 -3.06 10.46
C ASP A 187 8.53 -3.38 9.22
N GLY A 188 7.59 -4.26 9.39
CA GLY A 188 6.67 -4.74 8.38
C GLY A 188 6.12 -6.08 8.84
N THR A 189 5.43 -6.80 7.97
CA THR A 189 4.80 -8.05 8.33
C THR A 189 5.43 -9.22 7.59
N PHE A 190 5.65 -10.31 8.32
CA PHE A 190 6.10 -11.58 7.76
C PHE A 190 4.98 -12.61 7.84
N ILE A 191 4.64 -13.20 6.66
CA ILE A 191 3.54 -14.14 6.50
C ILE A 191 4.07 -15.38 5.79
N TYR A 192 3.86 -16.54 6.39
CA TYR A 192 4.16 -17.83 5.79
C TYR A 192 2.96 -18.75 5.93
N ILE A 193 2.41 -19.19 4.80
CA ILE A 193 1.32 -20.16 4.74
C ILE A 193 1.89 -21.48 4.26
N PRO A 194 1.85 -22.53 5.09
CA PRO A 194 2.43 -23.83 4.75
C PRO A 194 1.62 -24.55 3.67
N LYS A 195 2.21 -25.62 3.12
CA LYS A 195 1.59 -26.45 2.08
C LYS A 195 0.24 -26.99 2.52
N ASN A 196 -0.71 -27.02 1.57
CA ASN A 196 -2.05 -27.57 1.73
C ASN A 196 -2.89 -26.89 2.82
N ILE A 197 -2.54 -25.66 3.21
CA ILE A 197 -3.28 -24.89 4.21
C ILE A 197 -4.04 -23.73 3.55
N HIS A 198 -5.34 -23.72 3.76
CA HIS A 198 -6.16 -22.54 3.52
C HIS A 198 -6.22 -21.74 4.83
N CYS A 199 -5.79 -20.49 4.80
CA CYS A 199 -5.81 -19.65 5.99
C CYS A 199 -7.25 -19.50 6.49
N PRO A 200 -7.55 -19.87 7.75
CA PRO A 200 -8.93 -19.98 8.24
C PRO A 200 -9.58 -18.63 8.55
N ILE A 201 -8.79 -17.58 8.67
CA ILE A 201 -9.22 -16.21 8.98
C ILE A 201 -8.48 -15.24 8.08
N GLU A 202 -9.00 -14.05 7.93
CA GLU A 202 -8.31 -12.99 7.21
C GLU A 202 -7.11 -12.47 8.00
N LEU A 203 -6.01 -12.19 7.30
CA LEU A 203 -4.83 -11.56 7.88
C LEU A 203 -4.81 -10.09 7.51
N SER A 204 -4.52 -9.22 8.46
CA SER A 204 -4.46 -7.78 8.21
C SER A 204 -3.25 -7.14 8.88
N THR A 205 -2.68 -6.14 8.22
CA THR A 205 -1.73 -5.23 8.86
C THR A 205 -2.26 -3.81 8.77
N TYR A 206 -2.20 -3.12 9.89
CA TYR A 206 -2.60 -1.72 9.96
C TYR A 206 -1.43 -0.84 10.34
N PHE A 207 -1.11 0.12 9.47
CA PHE A 207 -0.01 1.06 9.64
C PHE A 207 -0.52 2.43 10.11
N ARG A 208 0.01 2.90 11.23
CA ARG A 208 -0.28 4.23 11.77
C ARG A 208 1.00 5.06 11.84
N ILE A 209 1.12 6.06 10.97
CA ILE A 209 2.15 7.10 11.11
C ILE A 209 1.66 8.10 12.14
N ASN A 210 2.44 8.45 13.15
CA ASN A 210 2.03 9.42 14.17
C ASN A 210 3.06 10.52 14.42
N GLU A 211 4.37 10.23 14.41
CA GLU A 211 5.42 11.19 14.74
C GLU A 211 5.59 12.27 13.65
N LYS A 212 5.97 13.48 14.06
CA LYS A 212 6.23 14.60 13.15
C LYS A 212 7.55 14.37 12.37
N ASN A 213 7.55 14.70 11.08
CA ASN A 213 8.71 14.57 10.19
C ASN A 213 9.27 13.14 10.09
N ILE A 214 8.48 12.14 10.42
CA ILE A 214 8.93 10.76 10.28
C ILE A 214 8.89 10.30 8.81
N GLY A 215 9.87 9.46 8.44
CA GLY A 215 9.75 8.55 7.34
C GLY A 215 9.33 7.18 7.86
N GLN A 216 8.27 6.60 7.32
CA GLN A 216 7.85 5.23 7.59
C GLN A 216 8.28 4.35 6.43
N PHE A 217 9.05 3.30 6.77
CA PHE A 217 9.67 2.41 5.79
C PHE A 217 9.33 0.97 6.16
N GLU A 218 8.32 0.44 5.50
CA GLU A 218 7.79 -0.89 5.77
C GLU A 218 8.29 -1.90 4.75
N ARG A 219 8.53 -3.13 5.21
CA ARG A 219 8.87 -4.22 4.30
C ARG A 219 8.10 -5.48 4.67
N THR A 220 7.13 -5.84 3.81
CA THR A 220 6.26 -7.00 4.01
C THR A 220 6.70 -8.15 3.10
N ILE A 221 6.75 -9.36 3.66
CA ILE A 221 7.05 -10.59 2.93
C ILE A 221 5.93 -11.59 3.15
N LEU A 222 5.30 -12.05 2.06
CA LEU A 222 4.25 -13.04 2.08
C LEU A 222 4.62 -14.24 1.23
N ILE A 223 4.61 -15.43 1.82
CA ILE A 223 4.95 -16.68 1.18
C ILE A 223 3.73 -17.61 1.27
N ALA A 224 3.18 -17.99 0.11
CA ALA A 224 2.12 -18.97 -0.02
C ALA A 224 2.72 -20.26 -0.65
N GLU A 225 2.87 -21.28 0.18
CA GLU A 225 3.40 -22.56 -0.27
C GLU A 225 2.38 -23.36 -1.10
N GLU A 226 2.78 -24.50 -1.65
CA GLU A 226 1.98 -25.32 -2.57
C GLU A 226 0.57 -25.62 -2.02
N ASN A 227 -0.46 -25.45 -2.87
CA ASN A 227 -1.89 -25.67 -2.56
C ASN A 227 -2.41 -24.83 -1.38
N SER A 228 -1.83 -23.67 -1.12
CA SER A 228 -2.26 -22.79 -0.03
C SER A 228 -3.14 -21.66 -0.52
N TYR A 229 -3.90 -21.07 0.41
CA TYR A 229 -4.77 -19.92 0.15
C TYR A 229 -4.71 -18.90 1.28
N VAL A 230 -4.65 -17.62 0.95
CA VAL A 230 -4.69 -16.54 1.93
C VAL A 230 -5.33 -15.26 1.37
N ASN A 231 -6.16 -14.63 2.20
CA ASN A 231 -6.59 -13.24 2.06
C ASN A 231 -5.75 -12.38 3.01
N TYR A 232 -5.11 -11.35 2.46
CA TYR A 232 -4.34 -10.40 3.25
C TYR A 232 -4.78 -8.97 2.93
N ILE A 233 -4.89 -8.16 3.97
CA ILE A 233 -5.40 -6.80 3.89
C ILE A 233 -4.42 -5.85 4.53
N GLU A 234 -4.18 -4.74 3.87
CA GLU A 234 -3.31 -3.66 4.36
C GLU A 234 -4.14 -2.38 4.49
N GLY A 235 -4.20 -1.85 5.69
CA GLY A 235 -4.81 -0.55 6.01
C GLY A 235 -3.76 0.45 6.48
N CYS A 236 -3.91 1.72 6.09
CA CYS A 236 -2.96 2.76 6.44
C CYS A 236 -3.66 4.07 6.79
N SER A 237 -3.16 4.77 7.81
CA SER A 237 -3.62 6.12 8.14
C SER A 237 -2.52 6.99 8.75
N ALA A 238 -2.70 8.32 8.67
CA ALA A 238 -1.79 9.30 9.27
C ALA A 238 -2.57 10.48 9.86
N PRO A 239 -2.05 11.17 10.89
CA PRO A 239 -2.69 12.36 11.45
C PRO A 239 -2.50 13.58 10.55
N ILE A 240 -3.31 14.61 10.78
CA ILE A 240 -3.15 15.92 10.17
C ILE A 240 -1.88 16.58 10.72
N ARG A 241 -0.92 16.88 9.84
CA ARG A 241 0.34 17.55 10.19
C ARG A 241 0.61 18.74 9.26
N LYS A 242 1.35 19.75 9.74
CA LYS A 242 1.79 20.89 8.91
C LYS A 242 2.94 20.53 7.98
N ASN A 243 3.76 19.54 8.33
CA ASN A 243 4.91 19.10 7.54
C ASN A 243 4.58 17.78 6.84
N SER A 244 5.07 17.63 5.63
CA SER A 244 4.93 16.39 4.89
C SER A 244 5.66 15.23 5.57
N GLN A 245 5.06 14.05 5.52
CA GLN A 245 5.62 12.80 6.02
C GLN A 245 5.94 11.90 4.83
N LEU A 246 7.03 11.15 4.92
CA LEU A 246 7.49 10.25 3.86
C LEU A 246 7.08 8.82 4.18
N HIS A 247 6.39 8.18 3.25
CA HIS A 247 6.09 6.74 3.30
C HIS A 247 6.75 6.05 2.12
N ALA A 248 7.59 5.05 2.38
CA ALA A 248 8.18 4.24 1.32
C ALA A 248 8.14 2.76 1.71
N ALA A 249 7.19 2.03 1.15
CA ALA A 249 6.96 0.62 1.45
C ALA A 249 7.47 -0.31 0.34
N VAL A 250 7.86 -1.52 0.75
CA VAL A 250 8.18 -2.62 -0.16
C VAL A 250 7.41 -3.87 0.25
N VAL A 251 6.77 -4.51 -0.73
CA VAL A 251 6.05 -5.78 -0.53
C VAL A 251 6.56 -6.82 -1.51
N GLU A 252 6.93 -7.98 -0.99
CA GLU A 252 7.39 -9.15 -1.75
C GLU A 252 6.44 -10.32 -1.51
N VAL A 253 5.83 -10.86 -2.57
CA VAL A 253 4.88 -11.98 -2.49
C VAL A 253 5.38 -13.15 -3.33
N PHE A 254 5.40 -14.33 -2.72
CA PHE A 254 5.86 -15.58 -3.32
C PHE A 254 4.73 -16.59 -3.36
N ILE A 255 4.39 -17.07 -4.56
CA ILE A 255 3.23 -17.95 -4.77
C ILE A 255 3.70 -19.21 -5.46
N HIS A 256 3.59 -20.31 -4.73
CA HIS A 256 4.01 -21.63 -5.21
C HIS A 256 2.88 -22.34 -5.98
N LYS A 257 3.08 -23.58 -6.39
CA LYS A 257 2.16 -24.34 -7.24
C LYS A 257 0.76 -24.43 -6.62
N ASN A 258 -0.27 -24.18 -7.44
CA ASN A 258 -1.68 -24.17 -7.08
C ASN A 258 -2.03 -23.23 -5.88
N ALA A 259 -1.12 -22.39 -5.45
CA ALA A 259 -1.41 -21.46 -4.37
C ALA A 259 -2.09 -20.18 -4.89
N GLN A 260 -2.89 -19.56 -4.03
CA GLN A 260 -3.59 -18.33 -4.33
C GLN A 260 -3.41 -17.30 -3.21
N VAL A 261 -3.10 -16.07 -3.60
CA VAL A 261 -3.02 -14.92 -2.70
C VAL A 261 -3.94 -13.82 -3.21
N ASN A 262 -4.84 -13.36 -2.37
CA ASN A 262 -5.59 -12.14 -2.55
C ASN A 262 -5.03 -11.08 -1.60
N TYR A 263 -4.53 -9.98 -2.15
CA TYR A 263 -3.93 -8.89 -1.39
C TYR A 263 -4.71 -7.60 -1.64
N SER A 264 -5.39 -7.13 -0.62
CA SER A 264 -6.19 -5.91 -0.67
C SER A 264 -5.49 -4.78 0.08
N THR A 265 -5.57 -3.55 -0.44
CA THR A 265 -5.06 -2.34 0.23
C THR A 265 -6.14 -1.27 0.26
N VAL A 266 -6.41 -0.73 1.43
CA VAL A 266 -7.23 0.47 1.61
C VAL A 266 -6.36 1.54 2.23
N GLN A 267 -6.09 2.60 1.49
CA GLN A 267 -5.26 3.72 1.95
C GLN A 267 -6.11 4.95 2.19
N ASN A 268 -5.97 5.50 3.40
CA ASN A 268 -6.60 6.74 3.82
C ASN A 268 -5.55 7.67 4.41
N TRP A 269 -4.80 8.33 3.53
CA TRP A 269 -3.74 9.23 3.92
C TRP A 269 -4.22 10.69 3.98
N PHE A 270 -3.59 11.49 4.84
CA PHE A 270 -3.81 12.93 4.85
C PHE A 270 -3.25 13.57 3.56
N PRO A 271 -4.08 14.30 2.78
CA PRO A 271 -3.68 14.84 1.47
C PRO A 271 -2.83 16.11 1.54
N GLY A 272 -2.73 16.76 2.70
CA GLY A 272 -2.07 18.03 2.83
C GLY A 272 -3.02 19.24 2.82
N GLY A 273 -2.45 20.44 2.77
CA GLY A 273 -3.17 21.71 2.97
C GLY A 273 -3.84 22.29 1.74
N GLY A 274 -4.14 21.54 0.70
CA GLY A 274 -4.89 22.02 -0.47
C GLY A 274 -4.18 23.08 -1.31
N LYS A 275 -2.85 23.18 -1.27
CA LYS A 275 -2.03 24.08 -2.10
C LYS A 275 -1.12 23.31 -3.04
N ILE A 276 -0.71 23.93 -4.14
CA ILE A 276 0.26 23.39 -5.11
C ILE A 276 1.52 22.83 -4.44
N ASN A 277 1.97 23.44 -3.33
CA ASN A 277 3.16 22.99 -2.59
C ASN A 277 2.93 21.76 -1.73
N GLN A 278 1.71 21.25 -1.63
CA GLN A 278 1.33 20.00 -0.92
C GLN A 278 1.91 19.92 0.51
N GLU A 279 2.03 21.05 1.19
CA GLU A 279 2.58 21.10 2.55
C GLU A 279 1.70 20.30 3.51
N GLY A 280 2.35 19.44 4.30
CA GLY A 280 1.69 18.65 5.34
C GLY A 280 1.10 17.31 4.89
N GLY A 281 1.03 17.03 3.59
CA GLY A 281 0.50 15.77 3.05
C GLY A 281 1.51 14.62 3.08
N ILE A 282 0.98 13.40 2.95
CA ILE A 282 1.80 12.19 2.84
C ILE A 282 2.39 12.08 1.44
N LEU A 283 3.70 11.78 1.37
CA LEU A 283 4.43 11.41 0.17
C LEU A 283 4.57 9.90 0.15
N ASN A 284 3.79 9.24 -0.69
CA ASN A 284 3.57 7.80 -0.66
C ASN A 284 4.23 7.09 -1.85
N PHE A 285 5.35 6.40 -1.61
CA PHE A 285 6.14 5.70 -2.62
C PHE A 285 6.19 4.21 -2.33
N VAL A 286 5.49 3.40 -3.13
CA VAL A 286 5.30 1.97 -2.84
C VAL A 286 5.77 1.09 -3.99
N THR A 287 6.58 0.08 -3.66
CA THR A 287 7.00 -0.97 -4.57
C THR A 287 6.42 -2.31 -4.10
N LYS A 288 5.41 -2.82 -4.80
CA LYS A 288 4.83 -4.15 -4.54
C LYS A 288 5.17 -5.09 -5.69
N ARG A 289 5.66 -6.28 -5.39
CA ARG A 289 5.95 -7.27 -6.42
C ARG A 289 5.62 -8.68 -5.98
N ALA A 290 4.84 -9.38 -6.81
CA ALA A 290 4.52 -10.79 -6.63
C ALA A 290 5.20 -11.63 -7.70
N ILE A 291 5.59 -12.84 -7.35
CA ILE A 291 6.03 -13.86 -8.29
C ILE A 291 5.14 -15.10 -8.17
N CYS A 292 4.38 -15.39 -9.21
CA CYS A 292 3.68 -16.63 -9.43
C CYS A 292 4.68 -17.67 -9.93
N LYS A 293 5.43 -18.30 -8.99
CA LYS A 293 6.54 -19.18 -9.28
C LYS A 293 6.10 -20.58 -9.72
N GLY A 294 4.97 -21.05 -9.18
CA GLY A 294 4.47 -22.39 -9.43
C GLY A 294 3.38 -22.44 -10.51
N LYS A 295 3.17 -23.63 -11.08
CA LYS A 295 2.07 -23.90 -12.02
C LYS A 295 0.72 -23.64 -11.36
N ASN A 296 -0.25 -23.08 -12.11
CA ASN A 296 -1.61 -22.73 -11.67
C ASN A 296 -1.66 -21.78 -10.44
N SER A 297 -0.59 -21.04 -10.16
CA SER A 297 -0.58 -20.08 -9.06
C SER A 297 -1.37 -18.81 -9.45
N LYS A 298 -1.99 -18.17 -8.44
CA LYS A 298 -2.79 -16.98 -8.67
C LYS A 298 -2.44 -15.85 -7.71
N MET A 299 -2.24 -14.65 -8.25
CA MET A 299 -2.12 -13.40 -7.52
C MET A 299 -3.23 -12.44 -7.89
N SER A 300 -3.95 -11.91 -6.91
CA SER A 300 -4.92 -10.84 -7.10
C SER A 300 -4.57 -9.64 -6.21
N TRP A 301 -4.29 -8.50 -6.83
CA TRP A 301 -4.15 -7.21 -6.17
C TRP A 301 -5.46 -6.46 -6.26
N ALA A 302 -6.00 -6.00 -5.13
CA ALA A 302 -7.10 -5.04 -5.08
C ALA A 302 -6.67 -3.81 -4.29
N GLN A 303 -6.86 -2.60 -4.80
CA GLN A 303 -6.45 -1.40 -4.10
C GLN A 303 -7.43 -0.24 -4.25
N SER A 304 -7.64 0.47 -3.15
CA SER A 304 -8.34 1.75 -3.09
C SER A 304 -7.38 2.81 -2.56
N GLU A 305 -7.01 3.75 -3.42
CA GLU A 305 -6.06 4.82 -3.14
C GLU A 305 -6.82 6.13 -2.96
N THR A 306 -6.85 6.62 -1.73
CA THR A 306 -7.42 7.93 -1.40
C THR A 306 -6.45 8.72 -0.53
N GLY A 307 -6.50 10.03 -0.63
CA GLY A 307 -5.60 10.89 0.11
C GLY A 307 -4.19 10.92 -0.50
N SER A 308 -3.19 11.18 0.32
CA SER A 308 -1.81 11.52 -0.04
C SER A 308 -1.67 12.79 -0.87
N ALA A 309 -0.60 13.53 -0.67
CA ALA A 309 -0.24 14.64 -1.53
C ALA A 309 0.30 14.12 -2.88
N ILE A 310 1.14 13.09 -2.80
CA ILE A 310 1.70 12.39 -3.96
C ILE A 310 1.65 10.89 -3.69
N THR A 311 1.17 10.13 -4.66
CA THR A 311 1.22 8.66 -4.66
C THR A 311 1.97 8.15 -5.89
N TRP A 312 3.02 7.34 -5.69
CA TRP A 312 3.68 6.53 -6.73
C TRP A 312 3.62 5.06 -6.33
N LYS A 313 2.78 4.30 -7.02
CA LYS A 313 2.52 2.92 -6.63
C LYS A 313 2.26 2.03 -7.84
N TYR A 314 3.16 1.08 -8.05
CA TYR A 314 3.11 0.19 -9.20
C TYR A 314 3.23 -1.28 -8.77
N PRO A 315 2.15 -1.90 -8.27
CA PRO A 315 2.13 -3.34 -8.04
C PRO A 315 2.47 -4.10 -9.31
N SER A 316 3.22 -5.18 -9.17
CA SER A 316 3.59 -5.99 -10.32
C SER A 316 3.42 -7.48 -10.04
N VAL A 317 3.18 -8.26 -11.10
CA VAL A 317 3.10 -9.72 -11.04
C VAL A 317 4.00 -10.33 -12.10
N ILE A 318 4.89 -11.22 -11.68
CA ILE A 318 5.72 -12.04 -12.55
C ILE A 318 5.07 -13.41 -12.65
N LEU A 319 4.47 -13.71 -13.81
CA LEU A 319 3.79 -14.97 -14.12
C LEU A 319 4.81 -15.97 -14.68
N LYS A 320 5.55 -16.63 -13.78
CA LYS A 320 6.65 -17.55 -14.14
C LYS A 320 6.17 -18.99 -14.32
N GLY A 321 5.21 -19.43 -13.51
CA GLY A 321 4.64 -20.76 -13.61
C GLY A 321 3.63 -20.87 -14.76
N ASP A 322 3.56 -22.01 -15.42
CA ASP A 322 2.55 -22.25 -16.44
C ASP A 322 1.13 -22.16 -15.86
N ASN A 323 0.18 -21.67 -16.65
CA ASN A 323 -1.22 -21.43 -16.29
C ASN A 323 -1.37 -20.48 -15.09
N SER A 324 -0.36 -19.68 -14.73
CA SER A 324 -0.48 -18.74 -13.63
C SER A 324 -1.36 -17.54 -14.04
N ILE A 325 -2.00 -16.95 -13.01
CA ILE A 325 -2.98 -15.89 -13.18
C ILE A 325 -2.57 -14.67 -12.36
N GLY A 326 -2.58 -13.49 -12.98
CA GLY A 326 -2.37 -12.21 -12.33
C GLY A 326 -3.58 -11.29 -12.51
N GLU A 327 -4.09 -10.75 -11.42
CA GLU A 327 -5.20 -9.81 -11.44
C GLU A 327 -4.79 -8.51 -10.75
N PHE A 328 -5.28 -7.39 -11.29
CA PHE A 328 -5.08 -6.07 -10.69
C PHE A 328 -6.37 -5.26 -10.81
N PHE A 329 -6.90 -4.86 -9.67
CA PHE A 329 -8.10 -4.05 -9.53
C PHE A 329 -7.75 -2.79 -8.74
N SER A 330 -7.98 -1.61 -9.29
CA SER A 330 -7.56 -0.35 -8.68
C SER A 330 -8.61 0.74 -8.80
N ILE A 331 -8.88 1.41 -7.69
CA ILE A 331 -9.59 2.69 -7.65
C ILE A 331 -8.59 3.75 -7.17
N SER A 332 -8.49 4.87 -7.88
CA SER A 332 -7.69 6.02 -7.48
C SER A 332 -8.55 7.27 -7.50
N LEU A 333 -8.81 7.85 -6.33
CA LEU A 333 -9.51 9.11 -6.19
C LEU A 333 -8.55 10.21 -5.79
N THR A 334 -8.54 11.31 -6.55
CA THR A 334 -7.73 12.50 -6.27
C THR A 334 -8.60 13.75 -6.27
N ASN A 335 -8.38 14.61 -5.29
CA ASN A 335 -9.03 15.93 -5.18
C ASN A 335 -8.01 17.03 -4.85
N GLY A 336 -8.44 18.29 -4.84
CA GLY A 336 -7.57 19.44 -4.55
C GLY A 336 -6.36 19.49 -5.47
N TYR A 337 -5.17 19.43 -4.90
CA TYR A 337 -3.88 19.40 -5.64
C TYR A 337 -3.16 18.06 -5.53
N GLN A 338 -3.87 16.99 -5.20
CA GLN A 338 -3.30 15.64 -5.13
C GLN A 338 -2.80 15.17 -6.49
N GLN A 339 -1.74 14.37 -6.47
CA GLN A 339 -1.17 13.75 -7.65
C GLN A 339 -0.97 12.26 -7.41
N ALA A 340 -1.66 11.43 -8.16
CA ALA A 340 -1.49 10.00 -8.15
C ALA A 340 -0.88 9.55 -9.48
N ASP A 341 0.28 8.90 -9.43
CA ASP A 341 0.87 8.19 -10.56
C ASP A 341 0.92 6.72 -10.16
N THR A 342 -0.07 5.99 -10.62
CA THR A 342 -0.30 4.59 -10.24
C THR A 342 -0.29 3.69 -11.48
N GLY A 343 -0.36 2.39 -11.25
CA GLY A 343 -0.43 1.46 -12.35
C GLY A 343 0.03 0.07 -11.98
N THR A 344 0.30 -0.75 -12.98
CA THR A 344 0.72 -2.12 -12.74
C THR A 344 1.64 -2.66 -13.83
N LYS A 345 2.36 -3.73 -13.50
CA LYS A 345 3.20 -4.47 -14.46
C LYS A 345 2.83 -5.94 -14.42
N MET A 346 2.41 -6.48 -15.56
CA MET A 346 2.15 -7.90 -15.76
C MET A 346 3.24 -8.49 -16.67
N ILE A 347 4.03 -9.41 -16.13
CA ILE A 347 5.20 -9.99 -16.81
C ILE A 347 4.94 -11.48 -17.01
N HIS A 348 4.63 -11.88 -18.24
CA HIS A 348 4.33 -13.24 -18.63
C HIS A 348 5.60 -13.96 -19.08
N ILE A 349 5.95 -15.06 -18.42
CA ILE A 349 7.11 -15.91 -18.72
C ILE A 349 6.68 -17.36 -18.96
N GLY A 350 5.76 -17.88 -18.15
CA GLY A 350 5.19 -19.22 -18.28
C GLY A 350 4.22 -19.33 -19.45
N LYS A 351 3.85 -20.56 -19.85
CA LYS A 351 2.88 -20.82 -20.89
C LYS A 351 1.45 -20.71 -20.37
N ASN A 352 0.49 -20.36 -21.25
CA ASN A 352 -0.94 -20.22 -20.93
C ASN A 352 -1.23 -19.29 -19.74
N THR A 353 -0.39 -18.29 -19.53
CA THR A 353 -0.59 -17.35 -18.43
C THR A 353 -1.66 -16.33 -18.76
N LYS A 354 -2.39 -15.88 -17.73
CA LYS A 354 -3.49 -14.92 -17.91
C LYS A 354 -3.29 -13.72 -16.99
N SER A 355 -3.57 -12.52 -17.50
CA SER A 355 -3.65 -11.33 -16.65
C SER A 355 -4.88 -10.48 -16.97
N THR A 356 -5.46 -9.90 -15.90
CA THR A 356 -6.59 -8.97 -15.98
C THR A 356 -6.22 -7.71 -15.22
N ILE A 357 -6.40 -6.57 -15.87
CA ILE A 357 -6.16 -5.26 -15.27
C ILE A 357 -7.43 -4.43 -15.43
N ILE A 358 -8.00 -3.99 -14.29
CA ILE A 358 -9.14 -3.06 -14.28
C ILE A 358 -8.74 -1.91 -13.35
N SER A 359 -8.55 -0.73 -13.93
CA SER A 359 -8.16 0.48 -13.21
C SER A 359 -9.17 1.58 -13.44
N LYS A 360 -9.73 2.10 -12.35
CA LYS A 360 -10.69 3.21 -12.39
C LYS A 360 -10.13 4.40 -11.65
N SER A 361 -10.12 5.55 -12.30
CA SER A 361 -9.62 6.79 -11.71
C SER A 361 -10.67 7.89 -11.71
N ILE A 362 -10.66 8.69 -10.66
CA ILE A 362 -11.56 9.82 -10.47
C ILE A 362 -10.69 11.02 -10.10
N SER A 363 -10.82 12.10 -10.85
CA SER A 363 -10.07 13.34 -10.60
C SER A 363 -11.03 14.50 -10.47
N THR A 364 -10.84 15.29 -9.42
CA THR A 364 -11.65 16.48 -9.15
C THR A 364 -10.79 17.72 -8.98
N GLU A 365 -11.36 18.92 -9.07
CA GLU A 365 -10.72 20.22 -8.83
C GLU A 365 -9.45 20.46 -9.67
N ASN A 366 -8.25 20.49 -9.05
CA ASN A 366 -6.95 20.72 -9.69
C ASN A 366 -6.06 19.46 -9.64
N SER A 367 -6.62 18.30 -9.31
CA SER A 367 -5.87 17.09 -9.11
C SER A 367 -5.41 16.43 -10.42
N LYS A 368 -4.41 15.57 -10.32
CA LYS A 368 -3.85 14.85 -11.45
C LYS A 368 -3.80 13.36 -11.15
N ASN A 369 -4.34 12.56 -12.07
CA ASN A 369 -4.27 11.11 -12.01
C ASN A 369 -3.50 10.60 -13.23
N THR A 370 -2.59 9.68 -13.00
CA THR A 370 -1.82 9.04 -14.09
C THR A 370 -1.83 7.54 -13.87
N TYR A 371 -2.20 6.81 -14.89
CA TYR A 371 -2.08 5.36 -14.93
C TYR A 371 -0.92 4.94 -15.85
N ARG A 372 -0.02 4.06 -15.35
CA ARG A 372 1.06 3.47 -16.15
C ARG A 372 0.94 1.95 -16.12
N GLY A 373 0.62 1.36 -17.27
CA GLY A 373 0.49 -0.09 -17.43
C GLY A 373 1.62 -0.67 -18.25
N LEU A 374 2.29 -1.72 -17.75
CA LEU A 374 3.22 -2.52 -18.54
C LEU A 374 2.71 -3.95 -18.67
N VAL A 375 2.50 -4.40 -19.88
CA VAL A 375 2.30 -5.80 -20.21
C VAL A 375 3.50 -6.28 -21.02
N TYR A 376 4.25 -7.20 -20.43
CA TYR A 376 5.39 -7.84 -21.08
C TYR A 376 5.09 -9.32 -21.26
N ILE A 377 5.16 -9.82 -22.50
CA ILE A 377 5.02 -11.25 -22.83
C ILE A 377 6.31 -11.73 -23.45
N ASP A 378 6.96 -12.68 -22.74
CA ASP A 378 8.23 -13.28 -23.18
C ASP A 378 8.05 -14.17 -24.40
N LYS A 379 9.14 -14.41 -25.15
CA LYS A 379 9.15 -15.32 -26.30
C LYS A 379 8.72 -16.74 -25.94
N SER A 380 8.99 -17.19 -24.73
CA SER A 380 8.64 -18.53 -24.22
C SER A 380 7.19 -18.64 -23.73
N SER A 381 6.46 -17.52 -23.61
CA SER A 381 5.13 -17.43 -23.02
C SER A 381 4.03 -17.70 -24.05
N TYR A 382 3.95 -18.93 -24.53
CA TYR A 382 2.95 -19.34 -25.53
C TYR A 382 1.52 -19.27 -24.98
N TYR A 383 0.57 -18.86 -25.82
CA TYR A 383 -0.88 -18.80 -25.54
C TYR A 383 -1.26 -17.96 -24.34
N SER A 384 -0.47 -16.95 -24.04
CA SER A 384 -0.76 -16.03 -22.94
C SER A 384 -1.80 -14.99 -23.33
N ARG A 385 -2.60 -14.55 -22.35
CA ARG A 385 -3.68 -13.58 -22.57
C ARG A 385 -3.60 -12.45 -21.56
N ASN A 386 -3.82 -11.23 -22.05
CA ASN A 386 -4.01 -10.06 -21.21
C ASN A 386 -5.28 -9.32 -21.62
N PHE A 387 -6.04 -8.89 -20.61
CA PHE A 387 -7.12 -7.92 -20.75
C PHE A 387 -6.80 -6.73 -19.84
N THR A 388 -6.86 -5.52 -20.39
CA THR A 388 -6.63 -4.27 -19.67
C THR A 388 -7.75 -3.28 -19.96
N GLN A 389 -8.40 -2.78 -18.90
CA GLN A 389 -9.40 -1.72 -18.98
C GLN A 389 -9.01 -0.59 -18.02
N CYS A 390 -8.92 0.63 -18.55
CA CYS A 390 -8.53 1.83 -17.81
C CYS A 390 -9.57 2.92 -18.01
N ASP A 391 -10.46 3.11 -17.05
CA ASP A 391 -11.53 4.09 -17.14
C ASP A 391 -11.25 5.27 -16.19
N SER A 392 -11.54 6.48 -16.67
CA SER A 392 -11.31 7.71 -15.91
C SER A 392 -12.53 8.62 -15.95
N ILE A 393 -12.91 9.17 -14.80
CA ILE A 393 -13.94 10.20 -14.69
C ILE A 393 -13.29 11.50 -14.24
N LEU A 394 -13.59 12.58 -14.94
CA LEU A 394 -13.19 13.96 -14.59
C LEU A 394 -14.39 14.74 -14.08
N ILE A 395 -14.21 15.39 -12.92
CA ILE A 395 -15.22 16.27 -12.30
C ILE A 395 -14.63 17.65 -12.17
N GLY A 396 -15.12 18.58 -12.99
CA GLY A 396 -14.60 19.95 -13.08
C GLY A 396 -13.73 20.18 -14.32
N THR A 397 -13.07 21.36 -14.37
CA THR A 397 -12.39 21.85 -15.58
C THR A 397 -10.87 21.91 -15.49
N LYS A 398 -10.30 21.73 -14.28
CA LYS A 398 -8.86 21.89 -14.03
C LYS A 398 -8.15 20.59 -13.67
N CYS A 399 -8.91 19.53 -13.39
CA CYS A 399 -8.35 18.20 -13.16
C CYS A 399 -7.88 17.55 -14.47
N SER A 400 -6.97 16.59 -14.35
CA SER A 400 -6.46 15.88 -15.51
C SER A 400 -6.23 14.39 -15.23
N THR A 401 -6.38 13.58 -16.26
CA THR A 401 -5.98 12.17 -16.25
C THR A 401 -5.07 11.86 -17.43
N HIS A 402 -4.15 10.91 -17.21
CA HIS A 402 -3.22 10.46 -18.25
C HIS A 402 -3.08 8.95 -18.18
N THR A 403 -3.11 8.28 -19.32
CA THR A 403 -2.92 6.83 -19.42
C THR A 403 -1.72 6.53 -20.32
N TYR A 404 -0.74 5.79 -19.80
CA TYR A 404 0.49 5.40 -20.49
C TYR A 404 0.59 3.87 -20.59
N PRO A 405 -0.01 3.23 -21.60
CA PRO A 405 0.14 1.80 -21.81
C PRO A 405 1.48 1.49 -22.49
N ILE A 406 2.16 0.46 -21.99
CA ILE A 406 3.37 -0.10 -22.60
C ILE A 406 3.12 -1.58 -22.85
N LEU A 407 3.01 -1.96 -24.11
CA LEU A 407 2.78 -3.34 -24.55
C LEU A 407 4.05 -3.85 -25.24
N ASN A 408 4.73 -4.82 -24.63
CA ASN A 408 5.92 -5.45 -25.18
C ASN A 408 5.65 -6.96 -25.35
N ILE A 409 5.11 -7.31 -26.50
CA ILE A 409 4.66 -8.65 -26.82
C ILE A 409 5.68 -9.30 -27.75
N ARG A 410 6.33 -10.37 -27.29
CA ARG A 410 7.39 -11.07 -28.03
C ARG A 410 6.97 -12.46 -28.52
N ASN A 411 5.71 -12.85 -28.31
CA ASN A 411 5.17 -14.14 -28.75
C ASN A 411 3.90 -13.94 -29.57
N ASN A 412 3.86 -14.47 -30.78
CA ASN A 412 2.77 -14.30 -31.74
C ASN A 412 1.51 -15.14 -31.47
N THR A 413 1.56 -16.08 -30.51
CA THR A 413 0.39 -16.86 -30.09
C THR A 413 -0.42 -16.19 -28.98
N SER A 414 0.05 -15.02 -28.52
CA SER A 414 -0.54 -14.30 -27.39
C SER A 414 -1.67 -13.38 -27.84
N GLN A 415 -2.63 -13.15 -26.97
CA GLN A 415 -3.76 -12.24 -27.17
C GLN A 415 -3.69 -11.13 -26.14
N VAL A 416 -3.70 -9.88 -26.58
CA VAL A 416 -3.65 -8.71 -25.70
C VAL A 416 -4.72 -7.72 -26.14
N GLU A 417 -5.55 -7.35 -25.17
CA GLU A 417 -6.62 -6.36 -25.33
C GLU A 417 -6.35 -5.20 -24.38
N HIS A 418 -6.46 -3.98 -24.87
CA HIS A 418 -6.30 -2.78 -24.08
C HIS A 418 -7.36 -1.75 -24.44
N GLU A 419 -8.18 -1.40 -23.47
CA GLU A 419 -9.21 -0.37 -23.59
C GLU A 419 -8.91 0.77 -22.61
N ALA A 420 -9.12 2.00 -23.04
CA ALA A 420 -9.01 3.17 -22.17
C ALA A 420 -10.10 4.18 -22.51
N THR A 421 -10.87 4.58 -21.48
CA THR A 421 -11.91 5.57 -21.62
C THR A 421 -11.66 6.75 -20.65
N THR A 422 -12.01 7.95 -21.11
CA THR A 422 -12.02 9.15 -20.26
C THR A 422 -13.29 9.92 -20.53
N SER A 423 -14.09 10.13 -19.51
CA SER A 423 -15.35 10.83 -19.59
C SER A 423 -15.48 11.89 -18.51
N LYS A 424 -16.41 12.82 -18.72
CA LYS A 424 -17.00 13.64 -17.66
C LYS A 424 -18.33 13.04 -17.27
N ILE A 425 -18.82 13.35 -16.09
CA ILE A 425 -20.20 13.02 -15.74
C ILE A 425 -21.11 13.87 -16.64
N GLU A 426 -22.00 13.21 -17.36
CA GLU A 426 -22.93 13.88 -18.28
C GLU A 426 -24.01 14.65 -17.51
N GLU A 427 -24.32 15.86 -17.95
CA GLU A 427 -25.36 16.69 -17.33
C GLU A 427 -26.73 15.99 -17.36
N GLU A 428 -27.01 15.21 -18.38
CA GLU A 428 -28.24 14.41 -18.51
C GLU A 428 -28.36 13.35 -17.40
N GLN A 429 -27.25 12.71 -17.03
CA GLN A 429 -27.23 11.72 -15.93
C GLN A 429 -27.52 12.41 -14.58
N ILE A 430 -26.92 13.57 -14.35
CA ILE A 430 -27.19 14.37 -13.16
C ILE A 430 -28.64 14.80 -13.15
N PHE A 431 -29.14 15.38 -14.25
CA PHE A 431 -30.53 15.84 -14.40
C PHE A 431 -31.53 14.71 -14.13
N PHE A 432 -31.27 13.51 -14.64
CA PHE A 432 -32.09 12.32 -14.39
C PHE A 432 -32.20 11.96 -12.89
N CYS A 433 -31.11 12.13 -12.15
CA CYS A 433 -31.08 11.93 -10.70
C CYS A 433 -31.84 13.05 -9.95
N LEU A 434 -31.64 14.33 -10.36
CA LEU A 434 -32.30 15.49 -9.77
C LEU A 434 -33.83 15.40 -9.92
N GLN A 435 -34.34 14.95 -11.08
CA GLN A 435 -35.76 14.72 -11.29
C GLN A 435 -36.38 13.70 -10.35
N ARG A 436 -35.56 12.84 -9.72
CA ARG A 436 -35.97 11.83 -8.74
C ARG A 436 -35.77 12.28 -7.30
N GLY A 437 -35.50 13.58 -7.09
CA GLY A 437 -35.36 14.20 -5.78
C GLY A 437 -34.01 14.01 -5.11
N LEU A 438 -32.98 13.53 -5.83
CA LEU A 438 -31.62 13.52 -5.32
C LEU A 438 -31.04 14.93 -5.49
N ASP A 439 -30.23 15.38 -4.53
CA ASP A 439 -29.39 16.57 -4.71
C ASP A 439 -28.15 16.22 -5.57
N ILE A 440 -27.40 17.25 -5.99
CA ILE A 440 -26.25 17.09 -6.88
C ILE A 440 -25.17 16.21 -6.26
N GLU A 441 -24.89 16.38 -4.97
CA GLU A 441 -23.83 15.61 -4.28
C GLU A 441 -24.18 14.13 -4.21
N ASN A 442 -25.41 13.80 -3.83
CA ASN A 442 -25.90 12.42 -3.80
C ASN A 442 -25.98 11.81 -5.20
N ALA A 443 -26.37 12.59 -6.22
CA ALA A 443 -26.39 12.13 -7.61
C ALA A 443 -24.99 11.74 -8.10
N ILE A 444 -23.98 12.60 -7.89
CA ILE A 444 -22.59 12.33 -8.26
C ILE A 444 -22.04 11.15 -7.47
N SER A 445 -22.30 11.09 -6.17
CA SER A 445 -21.89 9.95 -5.31
C SER A 445 -22.47 8.62 -5.81
N LEU A 446 -23.74 8.61 -6.20
CA LEU A 446 -24.40 7.43 -6.73
C LEU A 446 -23.76 6.95 -8.05
N ILE A 447 -23.50 7.87 -8.99
CA ILE A 447 -22.86 7.56 -10.27
C ILE A 447 -21.46 6.99 -10.06
N ILE A 448 -20.67 7.60 -9.18
CA ILE A 448 -19.30 7.15 -8.90
C ILE A 448 -19.28 5.81 -8.17
N ASN A 449 -20.17 5.59 -7.20
CA ASN A 449 -20.29 4.29 -6.55
C ASN A 449 -20.66 3.19 -7.55
N GLY A 450 -21.56 3.47 -8.49
CA GLY A 450 -21.88 2.59 -9.60
C GLY A 450 -20.66 2.28 -10.50
N PHE A 451 -19.90 3.31 -10.85
CA PHE A 451 -18.66 3.19 -11.63
C PHE A 451 -17.61 2.30 -10.95
N CYS A 452 -17.47 2.38 -9.61
CA CYS A 452 -16.49 1.62 -8.85
C CYS A 452 -16.97 0.24 -8.39
N LYS A 453 -18.26 -0.09 -8.52
CA LYS A 453 -18.90 -1.28 -7.93
C LYS A 453 -18.18 -2.59 -8.25
N GLU A 454 -17.73 -2.76 -9.49
CA GLU A 454 -17.02 -3.96 -9.92
C GLU A 454 -15.77 -4.21 -9.09
N ILE A 455 -15.01 -3.15 -8.79
CA ILE A 455 -13.77 -3.24 -8.03
C ILE A 455 -14.08 -3.43 -6.54
N PHE A 456 -15.10 -2.77 -5.99
CA PHE A 456 -15.51 -2.99 -4.60
C PHE A 456 -15.87 -4.44 -4.31
N ASN A 457 -16.46 -5.15 -5.27
CA ASN A 457 -16.79 -6.57 -5.15
C ASN A 457 -15.54 -7.48 -5.05
N LYS A 458 -14.32 -6.95 -5.26
CA LYS A 458 -13.05 -7.69 -5.10
C LYS A 458 -12.45 -7.55 -3.70
N PHE A 459 -12.97 -6.63 -2.90
CA PHE A 459 -12.57 -6.48 -1.51
C PHE A 459 -13.39 -7.39 -0.59
N PRO A 460 -12.86 -7.82 0.56
CA PRO A 460 -13.67 -8.34 1.65
C PRO A 460 -14.74 -7.32 2.05
N LEU A 461 -15.93 -7.82 2.46
CA LEU A 461 -17.13 -7.00 2.63
C LEU A 461 -16.91 -5.77 3.54
N GLU A 462 -16.25 -5.96 4.68
CA GLU A 462 -15.98 -4.88 5.65
C GLU A 462 -15.13 -3.77 5.05
N PHE A 463 -14.12 -4.14 4.24
CA PHE A 463 -13.22 -3.20 3.57
C PHE A 463 -13.84 -2.57 2.33
N ALA A 464 -14.75 -3.25 1.65
CA ALA A 464 -15.55 -2.67 0.58
C ALA A 464 -16.40 -1.51 1.10
N VAL A 465 -17.04 -1.69 2.25
CA VAL A 465 -17.84 -0.65 2.92
C VAL A 465 -16.96 0.53 3.35
N GLU A 466 -15.78 0.26 3.92
CA GLU A 466 -14.82 1.31 4.29
C GLU A 466 -14.34 2.10 3.05
N ALA A 467 -13.95 1.41 1.98
CA ALA A 467 -13.50 2.03 0.75
C ALA A 467 -14.62 2.88 0.10
N GLN A 468 -15.87 2.41 0.09
CA GLN A 468 -17.02 3.18 -0.39
C GLN A 468 -17.25 4.44 0.44
N LYS A 469 -17.18 4.32 1.77
CA LYS A 469 -17.35 5.45 2.68
C LYS A 469 -16.27 6.51 2.49
N LEU A 470 -15.01 6.08 2.37
CA LEU A 470 -13.88 6.98 2.08
C LEU A 470 -14.05 7.71 0.75
N LEU A 471 -14.55 7.01 -0.26
CA LEU A 471 -14.86 7.59 -1.55
C LEU A 471 -15.92 8.68 -1.43
N SER A 472 -17.04 8.42 -0.74
CA SER A 472 -18.12 9.39 -0.54
C SER A 472 -17.64 10.63 0.22
N ILE A 473 -16.93 10.46 1.34
CA ILE A 473 -16.41 11.59 2.15
C ILE A 473 -15.45 12.47 1.34
N ASN A 474 -14.59 11.89 0.52
CA ASN A 474 -13.65 12.66 -0.30
C ASN A 474 -14.35 13.40 -1.46
N LEU A 475 -15.51 12.92 -1.90
CA LEU A 475 -16.31 13.59 -2.94
C LEU A 475 -17.16 14.74 -2.39
N GLU A 476 -17.81 14.57 -1.23
CA GLU A 476 -18.60 15.62 -0.58
C GLU A 476 -17.81 16.92 -0.42
N ASN A 477 -16.50 16.83 -0.17
CA ASN A 477 -15.63 18.00 -0.01
C ASN A 477 -15.11 18.61 -1.33
N SER A 478 -15.42 18.01 -2.48
CA SER A 478 -14.86 18.43 -3.78
C SER A 478 -15.89 18.96 -4.76
N ILE A 479 -17.18 18.94 -4.41
CA ILE A 479 -18.31 19.33 -5.28
C ILE A 479 -18.96 20.66 -4.83
N GLY A 480 -18.65 21.14 -3.62
CA GLY A 480 -19.15 22.39 -3.04
C GLY A 480 -18.36 23.63 -3.44
#